data_82eeccd034ec3a6486032e493a92f18e
#
_entry.id   82eeccd034ec3a6486032e493a92f18e
#
_cell.length_a   1.000
_cell.length_b   1.000
_cell.length_c   1.000
_cell.angle_alpha   90.00
_cell.angle_beta   90.00
_cell.angle_gamma   90.00
#
_symmetry.space_group_name_H-M   'P 1'
#
loop_
_entity.id
_entity.type
_entity.pdbx_description
1 polymer ?
#
loop_
_entity_poly.entity_id
_entity_poly.type
_entity_poly.pdbx_seq_one_letter_code
_entity_poly.pdbx_strand_id
1 'polypeptide(L)' 'MKRIVLHTKDVMIITGKSERYSRELIKKMKEHYLKKTHQYVSIKECAEYLGLDFDEVEEVLF' A
#
# COMPACT_ATOMS: atom_id res chain seq x y z
N MET A 1 9.84 11.16 -9.82
CA MET A 1 8.47 11.62 -9.52
C MET A 1 7.79 10.62 -8.61
N LYS A 2 7.16 11.10 -7.56
CA LYS A 2 6.48 10.23 -6.59
C LYS A 2 5.10 9.83 -7.10
N ARG A 3 4.73 8.58 -6.84
CA ARG A 3 3.41 8.07 -7.22
C ARG A 3 2.43 8.21 -6.06
N ILE A 4 1.15 8.27 -6.42
CA ILE A 4 0.06 8.27 -5.44
C ILE A 4 -0.47 6.85 -5.24
N VAL A 5 -0.54 6.09 -6.34
CA VAL A 5 -1.12 4.73 -6.34
C VAL A 5 -0.16 3.71 -5.75
N LEU A 6 -0.69 2.86 -4.87
CA LEU A 6 0.05 1.77 -4.28
C LEU A 6 0.08 0.57 -5.23
N HIS A 7 1.28 0.01 -5.44
CA HIS A 7 1.46 -1.20 -6.23
C HIS A 7 1.82 -2.36 -5.33
N THR A 8 1.59 -3.58 -5.80
CA THR A 8 1.94 -4.79 -5.04
C THR A 8 3.42 -4.79 -4.65
N LYS A 9 4.27 -4.39 -5.58
CA LYS A 9 5.71 -4.33 -5.35
C LYS A 9 6.08 -3.38 -4.22
N ASP A 10 5.33 -2.28 -4.09
CA ASP A 10 5.55 -1.33 -3.00
C ASP A 10 5.29 -1.98 -1.65
N VAL A 11 4.20 -2.74 -1.54
CA VAL A 11 3.87 -3.44 -0.31
C VAL A 11 4.93 -4.47 0.04
N MET A 12 5.46 -5.17 -0.97
CA MET A 12 6.55 -6.13 -0.77
C MET A 12 7.79 -5.45 -0.18
N ILE A 13 8.12 -4.26 -0.67
CA ILE A 13 9.26 -3.49 -0.18
C ILE A 13 9.03 -3.02 1.26
N ILE A 14 7.84 -2.50 1.54
CA ILE A 14 7.51 -1.96 2.86
C ILE A 14 7.48 -3.06 3.92
N THR A 15 6.87 -4.20 3.61
CA THR A 15 6.63 -5.26 4.59
C THR A 15 7.69 -6.36 4.59
N GLY A 16 8.44 -6.49 3.51
CA GLY A 16 9.38 -7.59 3.34
C GLY A 16 8.68 -8.93 3.12
N LYS A 17 7.40 -8.92 2.76
CA LYS A 17 6.62 -10.13 2.56
C LYS A 17 6.54 -10.52 1.09
N SER A 18 5.96 -11.71 0.83
CA SER A 18 5.82 -12.24 -0.53
C SER A 18 4.82 -11.43 -1.36
N GLU A 19 4.86 -11.65 -2.68
CA GLU A 19 3.91 -11.05 -3.60
C GLU A 19 2.48 -11.46 -3.27
N ARG A 20 2.27 -12.74 -2.97
CA ARG A 20 0.95 -13.26 -2.62
C ARG A 20 0.38 -12.58 -1.39
N TYR A 21 1.21 -12.47 -0.35
CA TYR A 21 0.80 -11.78 0.88
C TYR A 21 0.44 -10.33 0.59
N SER A 22 1.26 -9.67 -0.23
CA SER A 22 1.06 -8.27 -0.56
C SER A 22 -0.23 -8.02 -1.34
N ARG A 23 -0.56 -8.91 -2.27
CA ARG A 23 -1.83 -8.83 -3.01
C ARG A 23 -3.04 -8.97 -2.07
N GLU A 24 -2.97 -9.93 -1.16
CA GLU A 24 -4.03 -10.14 -0.17
C GLU A 24 -4.18 -8.93 0.74
N LEU A 25 -3.06 -8.33 1.13
CA LEU A 25 -3.08 -7.15 1.98
C LEU A 25 -3.73 -5.97 1.28
N ILE A 26 -3.42 -5.77 0.00
CA ILE A 26 -4.05 -4.70 -0.80
C ILE A 26 -5.56 -4.92 -0.89
N LYS A 27 -5.98 -6.16 -1.06
CA LYS A 27 -7.40 -6.51 -1.10
C LYS A 27 -8.08 -6.14 0.22
N LYS A 28 -7.43 -6.43 1.34
CA LYS A 28 -7.95 -6.06 2.66
C LYS A 28 -8.03 -4.54 2.84
N MET A 29 -7.05 -3.82 2.33
CA MET A 29 -7.07 -2.36 2.37
C MET A 29 -8.24 -1.80 1.57
N LYS A 30 -8.50 -2.35 0.38
CA LYS A 30 -9.64 -1.94 -0.44
C LYS A 30 -10.95 -2.14 0.31
N GLU A 31 -11.10 -3.27 0.99
CA GLU A 31 -12.28 -3.55 1.78
C GLU A 31 -12.41 -2.57 2.95
N HIS A 32 -11.31 -2.31 3.63
CA HIS A 32 -11.28 -1.40 4.77
C HIS A 32 -11.70 0.02 4.39
N TYR A 33 -11.21 0.50 3.25
CA TYR A 33 -11.51 1.86 2.78
C TYR A 33 -12.72 1.92 1.86
N LEU A 34 -13.48 0.82 1.76
CA LEU A 34 -14.70 0.74 0.95
C LEU A 34 -14.46 1.13 -0.51
N LYS A 35 -13.33 0.70 -1.05
CA LYS A 35 -12.99 0.94 -2.45
C LYS A 35 -13.75 -0.01 -3.36
N LYS A 36 -14.15 0.50 -4.54
CA LYS A 36 -14.72 -0.33 -5.59
C LYS A 36 -13.59 -1.03 -6.34
N THR A 37 -13.94 -2.07 -7.10
CA THR A 37 -12.95 -2.87 -7.84
C THR A 37 -11.99 -2.03 -8.68
N HIS A 38 -12.48 -0.97 -9.30
CA HIS A 38 -11.68 -0.12 -10.18
C HIS A 38 -10.93 1.01 -9.46
N GLN A 39 -11.12 1.14 -8.15
CA GLN A 39 -10.47 2.19 -7.38
C GLN A 39 -9.17 1.67 -6.77
N TYR A 40 -8.16 2.53 -6.70
CA TYR A 40 -6.87 2.19 -6.16
C TYR A 40 -6.72 2.63 -4.71
N VAL A 41 -5.85 1.92 -3.98
CA VAL A 41 -5.41 2.35 -2.66
C VAL A 41 -4.21 3.26 -2.86
N SER A 42 -4.18 4.38 -2.14
CA SER A 42 -3.04 5.28 -2.21
C SER A 42 -1.91 4.83 -1.28
N ILE A 43 -0.71 5.32 -1.55
CA ILE A 43 0.45 5.04 -0.68
C ILE A 43 0.19 5.61 0.71
N LYS A 44 -0.45 6.77 0.79
CA LYS A 44 -0.82 7.40 2.06
C LYS A 44 -1.81 6.53 2.85
N GLU A 45 -2.81 5.97 2.17
CA GLU A 45 -3.78 5.08 2.80
C GLU A 45 -3.09 3.80 3.31
N CYS A 46 -2.13 3.29 2.56
CA CYS A 46 -1.36 2.12 2.97
C CYS A 46 -0.58 2.40 4.25
N ALA A 47 0.10 3.53 4.32
CA ALA A 47 0.84 3.93 5.52
C ALA A 47 -0.10 4.04 6.71
N GLU A 48 -1.25 4.66 6.52
CA GLU A 48 -2.25 4.81 7.57
C GLU A 48 -2.79 3.45 8.03
N TYR A 49 -3.11 2.57 7.09
CA TYR A 49 -3.63 1.24 7.40
C TYR A 49 -2.64 0.42 8.22
N LEU A 50 -1.37 0.51 7.86
CA LEU A 50 -0.30 -0.24 8.54
C LEU A 50 0.21 0.45 9.81
N GLY A 51 -0.25 1.67 10.08
CA GLY A 51 0.19 2.42 11.24
C GLY A 51 1.62 2.95 11.12
N LEU A 52 2.06 3.20 9.89
CA LEU A 52 3.42 3.67 9.62
C LEU A 52 3.43 5.16 9.28
N ASP A 53 4.57 5.79 9.53
CA ASP A 53 4.78 7.19 9.17
C ASP A 53 4.89 7.29 7.64
N PHE A 54 4.09 8.19 7.06
CA PHE A 54 4.06 8.37 5.62
C PHE A 54 5.43 8.78 5.06
N ASP A 55 6.13 9.66 5.75
CA ASP A 55 7.44 10.14 5.29
C ASP A 55 8.45 9.00 5.25
N GLU A 56 8.41 8.10 6.23
CA GLU A 56 9.28 6.93 6.24
C GLU A 56 8.96 5.98 5.10
N VAL A 57 7.66 5.79 4.81
CA VAL A 57 7.23 4.96 3.69
C VAL A 57 7.71 5.55 2.37
N GLU A 58 7.57 6.86 2.18
CA GLU A 58 8.06 7.53 0.99
C GLU A 58 9.56 7.37 0.82
N GLU A 59 10.30 7.49 1.91
CA GLU A 59 11.75 7.37 1.90
C GLU A 59 12.20 5.99 1.44
N VAL A 60 11.48 4.96 1.84
CA VAL A 60 11.79 3.58 1.46
C VAL A 60 11.45 3.33 -0.01
N LEU A 61 10.37 3.92 -0.53
CA LEU A 61 9.88 3.68 -1.89
C LEU A 61 10.55 4.58 -2.94
N PHE A 62 11.01 5.74 -2.56
CA PHE A 62 11.56 6.75 -3.47
C PHE A 62 12.93 7.30 -2.96
#